data_abc7e0f8e22af9918d9bf6aa28353212
#
_entry.id   abc7e0f8e22af9918d9bf6aa28353212
#
_cell.length_a   1.000
_cell.length_b   1.000
_cell.length_c   1.000
_cell.angle_alpha   90.00
_cell.angle_beta   90.00
_cell.angle_gamma   90.00
#
_symmetry.space_group_name_H-M   'P 1'
#
loop_
_entity.id
_entity.type
_entity.pdbx_description
1 polymer ?
#
loop_
_entity_poly.entity_id
_entity_poly.type
_entity_poly.pdbx_seq_one_letter_code
_entity_poly.pdbx_strand_id
1 'polypeptide(L)'
;MMKNLSKVNNPFGDDKDFAGCSIFGMMNLEGKRFSSADPVRAIANMHDRGNGLGGGFAVYGIYPDFKNYYALHIMYLSKDAKERTDRILASRFNIIYDEEMQTRPADVQDPPMVWRYFVEPKKGQPEKQTVDDYVLQTVMRINTETGKAFVFSSGRNMGVFKGVGFPEDIAEFFCLDEYEGYLWTVHGRFPTNSPGWWGGAHPFNILDWTVVHNGELSSYGINRRYLEMYGYKCTMQTDTEVMAYAVDLLMRRQHLSVEMMAKVFAEPLWSEIDQMEPEQRRLYTVLRETYGSLLMNGPFGILIAHHGEIIGLTDRIKLRPLVAGTKGDFLYMSSEEAAMRLVSPTLDKFWAPRGGEPVIGRLRNPTVIEDLTGGRA
;
A
#
# COMPACT_ATOMS: atom_id res chain seq x y z
N MET A 1 26.46 -1.66 -1.24
CA MET A 1 27.74 -2.08 -1.84
C MET A 1 27.46 -2.54 -3.27
N MET A 2 27.51 -1.63 -4.25
CA MET A 2 27.38 -2.01 -5.65
C MET A 2 28.46 -3.04 -5.94
N LYS A 3 28.11 -4.30 -6.15
CA LYS A 3 29.03 -5.28 -6.71
C LYS A 3 29.45 -4.78 -8.08
N ASN A 4 30.72 -4.52 -8.20
CA ASN A 4 31.36 -4.02 -9.41
C ASN A 4 31.12 -5.03 -10.54
N LEU A 5 30.03 -4.87 -11.31
CA LEU A 5 29.68 -5.66 -12.49
C LEU A 5 30.77 -5.58 -13.59
N SER A 6 31.75 -4.65 -13.45
CA SER A 6 32.91 -4.51 -14.37
C SER A 6 33.84 -5.74 -14.45
N LYS A 7 33.54 -6.82 -13.70
CA LYS A 7 34.30 -8.08 -13.75
C LYS A 7 33.59 -9.22 -14.49
N VAL A 8 32.36 -9.02 -14.94
CA VAL A 8 31.69 -10.00 -15.78
C VAL A 8 32.12 -9.76 -17.20
N ASN A 9 32.82 -10.73 -17.79
CA ASN A 9 33.18 -10.65 -19.20
C ASN A 9 31.91 -10.83 -20.04
N ASN A 10 31.29 -9.71 -20.42
CA ASN A 10 30.12 -9.69 -21.31
C ASN A 10 30.62 -9.37 -22.73
N PRO A 11 30.83 -10.38 -23.59
CA PRO A 11 31.36 -10.19 -24.94
C PRO A 11 30.38 -9.44 -25.86
N PHE A 12 29.12 -9.25 -25.44
CA PHE A 12 28.10 -8.61 -26.26
C PHE A 12 27.91 -7.11 -25.93
N GLY A 13 28.50 -6.63 -24.81
CA GLY A 13 28.40 -5.22 -24.40
C GLY A 13 26.95 -4.75 -24.16
N ASP A 14 26.07 -5.69 -23.84
CA ASP A 14 24.64 -5.49 -23.67
C ASP A 14 24.21 -5.58 -22.19
N ASP A 15 25.10 -5.21 -21.28
CA ASP A 15 24.79 -5.15 -19.85
C ASP A 15 23.62 -4.19 -19.62
N LYS A 16 22.47 -4.79 -19.36
CA LYS A 16 21.25 -4.08 -19.00
C LYS A 16 20.98 -4.29 -17.52
N ASP A 17 20.71 -3.20 -16.83
CA ASP A 17 20.11 -3.27 -15.49
C ASP A 17 18.69 -3.83 -15.62
N PHE A 18 18.54 -5.14 -15.44
CA PHE A 18 17.25 -5.80 -15.33
C PHE A 18 16.65 -5.50 -13.96
N ALA A 19 15.98 -4.36 -13.88
CA ALA A 19 15.41 -3.88 -12.65
C ALA A 19 13.91 -3.68 -12.78
N GLY A 20 13.24 -3.70 -11.65
CA GLY A 20 11.81 -3.49 -11.51
C GLY A 20 11.44 -3.49 -10.05
N CYS A 21 10.30 -2.94 -9.72
CA CYS A 21 9.81 -2.98 -8.35
C CYS A 21 9.66 -4.42 -7.85
N SER A 22 9.78 -4.60 -6.54
CA SER A 22 9.49 -5.86 -5.83
C SER A 22 8.37 -5.64 -4.82
N ILE A 23 7.48 -6.62 -4.71
CA ILE A 23 6.42 -6.63 -3.69
C ILE A 23 6.42 -7.96 -2.96
N PHE A 24 6.14 -7.89 -1.65
CA PHE A 24 5.96 -9.05 -0.79
C PHE A 24 4.83 -8.76 0.21
N GLY A 25 3.98 -9.76 0.45
CA GLY A 25 2.91 -9.71 1.46
C GLY A 25 2.88 -11.00 2.26
N MET A 26 2.68 -10.87 3.57
CA MET A 26 2.58 -11.99 4.50
C MET A 26 1.50 -11.70 5.54
N MET A 27 0.56 -12.64 5.71
CA MET A 27 -0.54 -12.53 6.64
C MET A 27 -0.71 -13.82 7.43
N ASN A 28 -0.80 -13.69 8.75
CA ASN A 28 -1.29 -14.78 9.60
C ASN A 28 -2.83 -14.75 9.62
N LEU A 29 -3.46 -15.79 9.08
CA LEU A 29 -4.92 -15.87 8.91
C LEU A 29 -5.70 -16.06 10.22
N GLU A 30 -5.00 -16.36 11.33
CA GLU A 30 -5.58 -16.41 12.68
C GLU A 30 -5.37 -15.08 13.45
N GLY A 31 -4.78 -14.06 12.82
CA GLY A 31 -4.54 -12.76 13.44
C GLY A 31 -3.38 -12.74 14.45
N LYS A 32 -2.57 -13.79 14.53
CA LYS A 32 -1.39 -13.82 15.41
C LYS A 32 -0.34 -12.85 14.89
N ARG A 33 0.14 -11.98 15.77
CA ARG A 33 1.19 -11.01 15.45
C ARG A 33 2.55 -11.70 15.36
N PHE A 34 3.39 -11.25 14.44
CA PHE A 34 4.75 -11.72 14.22
C PHE A 34 5.67 -10.56 13.86
N SER A 35 6.98 -10.74 14.05
CA SER A 35 7.99 -9.70 13.85
C SER A 35 8.24 -9.37 12.37
N SER A 36 8.95 -8.27 12.11
CA SER A 36 9.40 -7.86 10.79
C SER A 36 10.44 -8.78 10.13
N ALA A 37 11.05 -9.70 10.88
CA ALA A 37 12.22 -10.47 10.43
C ALA A 37 11.99 -11.20 9.10
N ASP A 38 10.87 -11.91 8.95
CA ASP A 38 10.56 -12.64 7.73
C ASP A 38 10.17 -11.73 6.56
N PRO A 39 9.30 -10.70 6.72
CA PRO A 39 9.06 -9.70 5.69
C PRO A 39 10.33 -8.99 5.20
N VAL A 40 11.23 -8.60 6.11
CA VAL A 40 12.51 -7.96 5.74
C VAL A 40 13.42 -8.93 5.00
N ARG A 41 13.56 -10.18 5.47
CA ARG A 41 14.34 -11.21 4.76
C ARG A 41 13.82 -11.49 3.36
N ALA A 42 12.50 -11.57 3.21
CA ALA A 42 11.85 -11.84 1.92
C ALA A 42 12.11 -10.72 0.91
N ILE A 43 11.99 -9.45 1.32
CA ILE A 43 12.19 -8.33 0.40
C ILE A 43 13.68 -8.12 0.09
N ALA A 44 14.58 -8.32 1.05
CA ALA A 44 16.02 -8.25 0.86
C ALA A 44 16.53 -9.31 -0.13
N ASN A 45 15.86 -10.45 -0.27
CA ASN A 45 16.15 -11.43 -1.32
C ASN A 45 15.93 -10.88 -2.74
N MET A 46 15.09 -9.85 -2.87
CA MET A 46 14.80 -9.16 -4.12
C MET A 46 15.53 -7.81 -4.24
N HIS A 47 16.59 -7.58 -3.47
CA HIS A 47 17.38 -6.35 -3.43
C HIS A 47 17.79 -5.85 -4.83
N ASP A 48 18.34 -6.75 -5.64
CA ASP A 48 18.87 -6.43 -6.99
C ASP A 48 17.77 -6.00 -7.99
N ARG A 49 16.48 -6.11 -7.63
CA ARG A 49 15.39 -5.56 -8.42
C ARG A 49 15.22 -4.05 -8.19
N GLY A 50 15.54 -3.57 -7.00
CA GLY A 50 15.48 -2.16 -6.63
C GLY A 50 16.73 -1.39 -6.98
N ASN A 51 16.69 -0.07 -6.79
CA ASN A 51 17.85 0.81 -6.95
C ASN A 51 18.05 1.76 -5.75
N GLY A 52 17.39 1.49 -4.61
CA GLY A 52 17.50 2.31 -3.41
C GLY A 52 16.74 3.65 -3.47
N LEU A 53 15.99 3.92 -4.54
CA LEU A 53 15.21 5.15 -4.68
C LEU A 53 13.80 5.04 -4.09
N GLY A 54 13.62 4.14 -3.13
CA GLY A 54 12.44 4.02 -2.29
C GLY A 54 12.17 2.60 -1.83
N GLY A 55 11.69 2.50 -0.61
CA GLY A 55 11.25 1.26 0.03
C GLY A 55 10.23 1.53 1.13
N GLY A 56 9.56 0.48 1.60
CA GLY A 56 8.71 0.63 2.77
C GLY A 56 7.78 -0.54 3.04
N PHE A 57 7.10 -0.39 4.17
CA PHE A 57 6.28 -1.39 4.82
C PHE A 57 4.92 -0.80 5.21
N ALA A 58 3.87 -1.59 5.10
CA ALA A 58 2.62 -1.35 5.83
C ALA A 58 2.36 -2.54 6.75
N VAL A 59 1.94 -2.24 7.98
CA VAL A 59 1.80 -3.20 9.06
C VAL A 59 0.46 -3.01 9.75
N TYR A 60 -0.25 -4.11 10.00
CA TYR A 60 -1.56 -4.11 10.65
C TYR A 60 -1.49 -4.88 11.98
N GLY A 61 -2.20 -4.37 12.99
CA GLY A 61 -2.16 -4.89 14.36
C GLY A 61 -0.96 -4.36 15.16
N ILE A 62 -0.34 -3.26 14.71
CA ILE A 62 0.92 -2.73 15.23
C ILE A 62 0.76 -1.90 16.52
N TYR A 63 -0.42 -1.28 16.72
CA TYR A 63 -0.70 -0.37 17.84
C TYR A 63 -1.85 -0.88 18.72
N PRO A 64 -1.71 -2.02 19.42
CA PRO A 64 -2.82 -2.61 20.18
C PRO A 64 -3.37 -1.70 21.28
N ASP A 65 -2.51 -0.90 21.93
CA ASP A 65 -2.90 0.04 22.99
C ASP A 65 -3.63 1.27 22.45
N PHE A 66 -3.46 1.59 21.16
CA PHE A 66 -4.09 2.71 20.46
C PHE A 66 -5.04 2.27 19.33
N LYS A 67 -5.52 1.01 19.33
CA LYS A 67 -6.31 0.42 18.25
C LYS A 67 -7.58 1.18 17.90
N ASN A 68 -8.13 1.96 18.83
CA ASN A 68 -9.37 2.74 18.65
C ASN A 68 -9.12 4.12 18.02
N TYR A 69 -7.88 4.56 17.93
CA TYR A 69 -7.50 5.88 17.45
C TYR A 69 -6.90 5.81 16.04
N TYR A 70 -7.05 6.88 15.28
CA TYR A 70 -6.33 7.01 14.01
C TYR A 70 -4.87 7.30 14.28
N ALA A 71 -3.98 6.50 13.71
CA ALA A 71 -2.54 6.69 13.75
C ALA A 71 -2.11 7.48 12.51
N LEU A 72 -1.85 8.77 12.67
CA LEU A 72 -1.36 9.61 11.58
C LEU A 72 0.16 9.64 11.61
N HIS A 73 0.81 9.12 10.58
CA HIS A 73 2.24 9.34 10.36
C HIS A 73 2.40 10.49 9.36
N ILE A 74 3.15 11.50 9.74
CA ILE A 74 3.31 12.72 8.95
C ILE A 74 4.79 13.02 8.79
N MET A 75 5.24 13.21 7.56
CA MET A 75 6.57 13.71 7.27
C MET A 75 6.54 15.22 7.07
N TYR A 76 7.55 15.88 7.61
CA TYR A 76 7.71 17.34 7.57
C TYR A 76 9.03 17.72 6.92
N LEU A 77 8.96 18.50 5.85
CA LEU A 77 10.14 19.05 5.17
C LEU A 77 10.55 20.44 5.73
N SER A 78 9.80 20.96 6.72
CA SER A 78 10.16 22.19 7.45
C SER A 78 9.41 22.28 8.78
N LYS A 79 9.99 22.99 9.75
CA LYS A 79 9.37 23.27 11.07
C LYS A 79 8.06 24.06 10.93
N ASP A 80 8.01 25.06 10.04
CA ASP A 80 6.81 25.85 9.78
C ASP A 80 5.65 24.99 9.27
N ALA A 81 5.92 23.96 8.43
CA ALA A 81 4.91 23.01 8.01
C ALA A 81 4.36 22.17 9.17
N LYS A 82 5.22 21.80 10.14
CA LYS A 82 4.76 21.13 11.37
C LYS A 82 3.84 22.02 12.18
N GLU A 83 4.21 23.26 12.43
CA GLU A 83 3.40 24.20 13.20
C GLU A 83 2.03 24.46 12.56
N ARG A 84 1.98 24.56 11.21
CA ARG A 84 0.71 24.68 10.48
C ARG A 84 -0.13 23.42 10.64
N THR A 85 0.48 22.25 10.54
CA THR A 85 -0.21 20.96 10.69
C THR A 85 -0.74 20.81 12.11
N ASP A 86 0.04 21.13 13.13
CA ASP A 86 -0.38 21.07 14.54
C ASP A 86 -1.63 21.93 14.79
N ARG A 87 -1.70 23.14 14.18
CA ARG A 87 -2.91 23.97 14.24
C ARG A 87 -4.12 23.32 13.56
N ILE A 88 -3.93 22.67 12.40
CA ILE A 88 -4.99 21.94 11.71
C ILE A 88 -5.46 20.77 12.58
N LEU A 89 -4.54 19.95 13.08
CA LEU A 89 -4.85 18.79 13.92
C LEU A 89 -5.60 19.23 15.19
N ALA A 90 -5.07 20.22 15.92
CA ALA A 90 -5.68 20.73 17.14
C ALA A 90 -7.09 21.31 16.92
N SER A 91 -7.39 21.84 15.73
CA SER A 91 -8.72 22.35 15.40
C SER A 91 -9.75 21.23 15.12
N ARG A 92 -9.30 20.06 14.66
CA ARG A 92 -10.17 19.00 14.15
C ARG A 92 -10.19 17.74 15.02
N PHE A 93 -9.11 17.49 15.77
CA PHE A 93 -8.93 16.27 16.57
C PHE A 93 -8.65 16.56 18.03
N ASN A 94 -9.00 15.63 18.88
CA ASN A 94 -8.39 15.44 20.20
C ASN A 94 -7.12 14.62 19.96
N ILE A 95 -5.97 15.17 20.27
CA ILE A 95 -4.69 14.46 20.21
C ILE A 95 -4.57 13.69 21.51
N ILE A 96 -4.52 12.36 21.41
CA ILE A 96 -4.42 11.45 22.57
C ILE A 96 -2.96 11.27 22.97
N TYR A 97 -2.10 11.11 21.96
CA TYR A 97 -0.66 10.99 22.13
C TYR A 97 0.03 11.40 20.83
N ASP A 98 1.20 12.01 20.93
CA ASP A 98 2.04 12.30 19.77
C ASP A 98 3.53 12.24 20.15
N GLU A 99 4.37 11.91 19.16
CA GLU A 99 5.81 11.82 19.33
C GLU A 99 6.55 11.96 18.00
N GLU A 100 7.79 12.41 18.04
CA GLU A 100 8.72 12.17 16.94
C GLU A 100 9.01 10.69 16.85
N MET A 101 8.90 10.11 15.65
CA MET A 101 9.09 8.68 15.48
C MET A 101 10.55 8.31 15.75
N GLN A 102 10.74 7.26 16.54
CA GLN A 102 12.07 6.73 16.81
C GLN A 102 12.72 6.25 15.51
N THR A 103 13.98 6.64 15.31
CA THR A 103 14.78 6.26 14.14
C THR A 103 16.19 5.86 14.56
N ARG A 104 16.84 5.03 13.72
CA ARG A 104 18.25 4.63 13.84
C ARG A 104 19.04 5.12 12.62
N PRO A 105 20.35 5.33 12.72
CA PRO A 105 21.22 5.53 11.55
C PRO A 105 21.12 4.34 10.60
N ALA A 106 20.78 4.59 9.33
CA ALA A 106 20.69 3.61 8.26
C ALA A 106 21.03 4.26 6.92
N ASP A 107 21.20 3.47 5.86
CA ASP A 107 21.52 4.00 4.52
C ASP A 107 20.24 4.52 3.82
N VAL A 108 19.74 5.65 4.34
CA VAL A 108 18.58 6.37 3.80
C VAL A 108 18.97 7.79 3.38
N GLN A 109 18.35 8.30 2.31
CA GLN A 109 18.69 9.59 1.74
C GLN A 109 17.79 10.70 2.29
N ASP A 110 18.38 11.81 2.77
CA ASP A 110 17.72 13.04 3.18
C ASP A 110 16.44 12.84 4.03
N PRO A 111 16.51 12.16 5.20
CA PRO A 111 15.35 11.84 5.98
C PRO A 111 14.65 13.12 6.49
N PRO A 112 13.32 13.25 6.26
CA PRO A 112 12.53 14.33 6.82
C PRO A 112 12.32 14.11 8.32
N MET A 113 11.84 15.13 9.03
CA MET A 113 11.27 14.95 10.35
C MET A 113 9.98 14.10 10.22
N VAL A 114 9.86 13.04 10.99
CA VAL A 114 8.70 12.14 10.97
C VAL A 114 8.02 12.10 12.31
N TRP A 115 6.73 12.36 12.34
CA TRP A 115 5.93 12.46 13.57
C TRP A 115 4.75 11.52 13.52
N ARG A 116 4.40 10.89 14.64
CA ARG A 116 3.22 10.04 14.81
C ARG A 116 2.25 10.70 15.78
N TYR A 117 0.96 10.73 15.39
CA TYR A 117 -0.13 11.21 16.22
C TYR A 117 -1.18 10.13 16.35
N PHE A 118 -1.66 9.87 17.56
CA PHE A 118 -2.87 9.11 17.80
C PHE A 118 -3.99 10.08 18.10
N VAL A 119 -5.02 10.08 17.24
CA VAL A 119 -6.05 11.12 17.26
C VAL A 119 -7.46 10.55 17.24
N GLU A 120 -8.37 11.30 17.84
CA GLU A 120 -9.81 11.08 17.77
C GLU A 120 -10.49 12.33 17.19
N PRO A 121 -11.37 12.21 16.18
CA PRO A 121 -12.13 13.35 15.66
C PRO A 121 -12.98 14.03 16.76
N LYS A 122 -12.94 15.36 16.83
CA LYS A 122 -13.78 16.13 17.75
C LYS A 122 -15.26 15.93 17.44
N LYS A 123 -16.11 15.96 18.47
CA LYS A 123 -17.57 15.93 18.32
C LYS A 123 -18.08 17.16 17.57
N GLY A 124 -19.22 17.05 16.89
CA GLY A 124 -19.84 18.18 16.16
C GLY A 124 -19.54 18.19 14.66
N GLN A 125 -19.20 17.04 14.09
CA GLN A 125 -19.07 16.89 12.64
C GLN A 125 -20.44 17.06 11.95
N PRO A 126 -20.45 17.48 10.65
CA PRO A 126 -21.68 17.56 9.88
C PRO A 126 -22.43 16.22 9.86
N GLU A 127 -23.74 16.21 10.16
CA GLU A 127 -24.56 14.99 10.24
C GLU A 127 -24.51 14.07 9.02
N LYS A 128 -24.15 14.61 7.86
CA LYS A 128 -24.07 13.87 6.58
C LYS A 128 -22.69 13.30 6.26
N GLN A 129 -21.70 13.50 7.14
CA GLN A 129 -20.32 13.09 6.90
C GLN A 129 -19.94 11.94 7.84
N THR A 130 -19.40 10.87 7.27
CA THR A 130 -18.83 9.79 8.10
C THR A 130 -17.55 10.26 8.81
N VAL A 131 -17.21 9.60 9.90
CA VAL A 131 -15.97 9.88 10.65
C VAL A 131 -14.74 9.70 9.75
N ASP A 132 -14.74 8.65 8.93
CA ASP A 132 -13.65 8.37 8.00
C ASP A 132 -13.52 9.45 6.91
N ASP A 133 -14.64 9.95 6.36
CA ASP A 133 -14.58 11.06 5.39
C ASP A 133 -14.05 12.35 6.02
N TYR A 134 -14.32 12.58 7.31
CA TYR A 134 -13.77 13.72 8.04
C TYR A 134 -12.25 13.61 8.21
N VAL A 135 -11.76 12.41 8.54
CA VAL A 135 -10.32 12.14 8.62
C VAL A 135 -9.68 12.29 7.24
N LEU A 136 -10.26 11.66 6.20
CA LEU A 136 -9.81 11.76 4.82
C LEU A 136 -9.68 13.23 4.37
N GLN A 137 -10.71 14.05 4.60
CA GLN A 137 -10.66 15.48 4.28
C GLN A 137 -9.53 16.21 5.01
N THR A 138 -9.26 15.83 6.26
CA THR A 138 -8.15 16.43 7.02
C THR A 138 -6.81 16.03 6.44
N VAL A 139 -6.63 14.77 6.05
CA VAL A 139 -5.43 14.29 5.34
C VAL A 139 -5.23 15.09 4.05
N MET A 140 -6.28 15.20 3.22
CA MET A 140 -6.20 15.97 1.96
C MET A 140 -5.85 17.44 2.22
N ARG A 141 -6.41 18.02 3.26
CA ARG A 141 -6.13 19.41 3.66
C ARG A 141 -4.68 19.60 4.08
N ILE A 142 -4.14 18.73 4.93
CA ILE A 142 -2.73 18.78 5.34
C ILE A 142 -1.82 18.69 4.11
N ASN A 143 -2.04 17.69 3.25
CA ASN A 143 -1.22 17.44 2.08
C ASN A 143 -1.25 18.58 1.03
N THR A 144 -2.31 19.42 1.01
CA THR A 144 -2.46 20.51 0.05
C THR A 144 -2.14 21.90 0.62
N GLU A 145 -2.53 22.19 1.87
CA GLU A 145 -2.47 23.55 2.42
C GLU A 145 -1.16 23.85 3.16
N THR A 146 -0.43 22.85 3.63
CA THR A 146 0.81 23.06 4.40
C THR A 146 2.03 23.25 3.51
N GLY A 147 1.99 22.74 2.28
CA GLY A 147 3.02 22.85 1.25
C GLY A 147 4.25 21.96 1.46
N LYS A 148 4.54 21.51 2.69
CA LYS A 148 5.74 20.75 3.07
C LYS A 148 5.46 19.72 4.17
N ALA A 149 4.20 19.34 4.41
CA ALA A 149 3.82 18.23 5.26
C ALA A 149 2.99 17.24 4.45
N PHE A 150 3.25 15.96 4.65
CA PHE A 150 2.55 14.88 3.94
C PHE A 150 2.18 13.77 4.90
N VAL A 151 0.88 13.50 5.03
CA VAL A 151 0.37 12.34 5.76
C VAL A 151 0.56 11.11 4.89
N PHE A 152 1.34 10.15 5.36
CA PHE A 152 1.62 8.92 4.63
C PHE A 152 1.08 7.65 5.31
N SER A 153 0.48 7.79 6.51
CA SER A 153 -0.32 6.78 7.20
C SER A 153 -1.46 7.46 7.93
N SER A 154 -2.68 6.89 7.89
CA SER A 154 -3.87 7.53 8.46
C SER A 154 -4.92 6.55 8.95
N GLY A 155 -4.59 5.25 9.09
CA GLY A 155 -5.50 4.21 9.56
C GLY A 155 -5.48 4.01 11.07
N ARG A 156 -6.33 3.09 11.56
CA ARG A 156 -6.34 2.64 12.96
C ARG A 156 -5.51 1.38 13.10
N ASN A 157 -4.85 1.21 14.24
CA ASN A 157 -4.05 0.01 14.55
C ASN A 157 -3.20 -0.50 13.38
N MET A 158 -2.73 0.41 12.55
CA MET A 158 -1.85 0.14 11.42
C MET A 158 -0.87 1.29 11.24
N GLY A 159 0.22 1.03 10.54
CA GLY A 159 1.23 2.04 10.24
C GLY A 159 1.92 1.77 8.90
N VAL A 160 2.25 2.84 8.18
CA VAL A 160 3.13 2.81 7.02
C VAL A 160 4.48 3.38 7.43
N PHE A 161 5.55 2.76 6.95
CA PHE A 161 6.95 3.14 7.15
C PHE A 161 7.61 3.13 5.79
N LYS A 162 8.02 4.27 5.27
CA LYS A 162 8.55 4.39 3.92
C LYS A 162 9.56 5.51 3.78
N GLY A 163 10.44 5.41 2.80
CA GLY A 163 11.46 6.42 2.58
C GLY A 163 12.31 6.14 1.35
N VAL A 164 13.36 6.94 1.16
CA VAL A 164 14.35 6.77 0.08
C VAL A 164 15.53 5.98 0.63
N GLY A 165 15.60 4.72 0.26
CA GLY A 165 16.55 3.68 0.66
C GLY A 165 16.05 2.34 0.16
N PHE A 166 16.82 1.29 0.34
CA PHE A 166 16.32 -0.07 0.16
C PHE A 166 15.35 -0.44 1.29
N PRO A 167 14.40 -1.38 1.08
CA PRO A 167 13.44 -1.74 2.12
C PRO A 167 14.08 -2.18 3.44
N GLU A 168 15.17 -2.93 3.41
CA GLU A 168 15.91 -3.35 4.59
C GLU A 168 16.50 -2.16 5.39
N ASP A 169 16.98 -1.12 4.68
CA ASP A 169 17.49 0.10 5.31
C ASP A 169 16.33 0.93 5.93
N ILE A 170 15.17 0.93 5.27
CA ILE A 170 13.96 1.57 5.81
C ILE A 170 13.47 0.82 7.06
N ALA A 171 13.56 -0.51 7.09
CA ALA A 171 13.23 -1.30 8.26
C ALA A 171 14.17 -0.98 9.44
N GLU A 172 15.46 -0.86 9.19
CA GLU A 172 16.47 -0.47 10.19
C GLU A 172 16.21 0.96 10.66
N PHE A 173 16.04 1.91 9.74
CA PHE A 173 15.79 3.31 10.06
C PHE A 173 14.60 3.50 11.00
N PHE A 174 13.47 2.85 10.76
CA PHE A 174 12.28 2.94 11.59
C PHE A 174 12.22 1.94 12.75
N CYS A 175 13.30 1.24 13.06
CA CYS A 175 13.35 0.24 14.16
C CYS A 175 12.25 -0.83 14.05
N LEU A 176 11.97 -1.34 12.82
CA LEU A 176 10.85 -2.26 12.62
C LEU A 176 11.03 -3.62 13.32
N ASP A 177 12.22 -3.95 13.77
CA ASP A 177 12.50 -5.09 14.64
C ASP A 177 11.84 -5.00 16.03
N GLU A 178 11.41 -3.82 16.44
CA GLU A 178 10.69 -3.58 17.71
C GLU A 178 9.15 -3.73 17.56
N TYR A 179 8.66 -3.93 16.33
CA TYR A 179 7.22 -4.01 16.06
C TYR A 179 6.78 -5.42 15.64
N GLU A 180 5.54 -5.72 15.97
CA GLU A 180 4.85 -6.91 15.53
C GLU A 180 3.51 -6.55 14.89
N GLY A 181 3.13 -7.30 13.86
CA GLY A 181 1.84 -7.18 13.20
C GLY A 181 1.37 -8.54 12.67
N TYR A 182 0.07 -8.69 12.40
CA TYR A 182 -0.46 -9.92 11.83
C TYR A 182 -0.48 -9.93 10.30
N LEU A 183 -0.32 -8.76 9.66
CA LEU A 183 -0.25 -8.58 8.22
C LEU A 183 0.82 -7.53 7.90
N TRP A 184 1.68 -7.87 6.97
CA TRP A 184 2.74 -7.03 6.44
C TRP A 184 2.67 -6.99 4.92
N THR A 185 2.74 -5.80 4.31
CA THR A 185 3.03 -5.61 2.89
C THR A 185 4.28 -4.79 2.73
N VAL A 186 5.13 -5.17 1.78
CA VAL A 186 6.47 -4.59 1.60
C VAL A 186 6.69 -4.27 0.13
N HIS A 187 7.43 -3.21 -0.12
CA HIS A 187 7.79 -2.76 -1.46
C HIS A 187 9.24 -2.32 -1.56
N GLY A 188 9.96 -2.80 -2.58
CA GLY A 188 11.23 -2.27 -3.06
C GLY A 188 11.02 -1.56 -4.38
N ARG A 189 11.40 -0.28 -4.45
CA ARG A 189 11.08 0.59 -5.57
C ARG A 189 12.19 0.62 -6.62
N PHE A 190 11.78 0.64 -7.89
CA PHE A 190 12.57 1.06 -9.02
C PHE A 190 11.76 2.09 -9.82
N PRO A 191 11.85 3.40 -9.52
CA PRO A 191 11.07 4.41 -10.21
C PRO A 191 11.56 4.59 -11.64
N THR A 192 10.62 4.61 -12.58
CA THR A 192 10.87 4.82 -14.00
C THR A 192 10.51 6.24 -14.45
N ASN A 193 9.34 6.74 -14.04
CA ASN A 193 8.79 8.03 -14.49
C ASN A 193 8.49 9.02 -13.36
N SER A 194 8.85 8.70 -12.12
CA SER A 194 8.63 9.58 -10.98
C SER A 194 9.90 9.77 -10.17
N PRO A 195 10.13 10.93 -9.56
CA PRO A 195 11.35 11.18 -8.78
C PRO A 195 11.44 10.25 -7.56
N GLY A 196 12.67 9.91 -7.18
CA GLY A 196 12.96 9.27 -5.91
C GLY A 196 12.82 10.31 -4.79
N TRP A 197 11.72 10.28 -4.03
CA TRP A 197 11.52 11.12 -2.86
C TRP A 197 10.63 10.40 -1.83
N TRP A 198 10.68 10.83 -0.57
CA TRP A 198 10.03 10.15 0.55
C TRP A 198 8.53 9.96 0.36
N GLY A 199 7.80 10.97 -0.10
CA GLY A 199 6.37 10.86 -0.36
C GLY A 199 6.02 9.91 -1.50
N GLY A 200 6.89 9.80 -2.50
CA GLY A 200 6.71 8.92 -3.65
C GLY A 200 7.08 7.46 -3.39
N ALA A 201 7.70 7.12 -2.25
CA ALA A 201 7.95 5.74 -1.85
C ALA A 201 6.64 5.01 -1.51
N HIS A 202 6.62 3.69 -1.62
CA HIS A 202 5.50 2.84 -1.27
C HIS A 202 5.68 2.26 0.14
N PRO A 203 4.60 1.80 0.81
CA PRO A 203 3.20 1.75 0.40
C PRO A 203 2.50 3.11 0.35
N PHE A 204 1.43 3.21 -0.46
CA PHE A 204 0.47 4.31 -0.39
C PHE A 204 -0.69 3.93 0.53
N ASN A 205 -1.17 4.92 1.29
CA ASN A 205 -2.21 4.72 2.30
C ASN A 205 -3.27 5.80 2.21
N ILE A 206 -4.50 5.41 2.49
CA ILE A 206 -5.58 6.28 2.87
C ILE A 206 -6.51 5.53 3.84
N LEU A 207 -6.72 6.09 5.03
CA LEU A 207 -7.41 5.41 6.12
C LEU A 207 -6.78 4.03 6.37
N ASP A 208 -7.61 3.00 6.49
CA ASP A 208 -7.12 1.63 6.74
C ASP A 208 -6.64 0.90 5.47
N TRP A 209 -6.76 1.50 4.27
CA TRP A 209 -6.32 0.91 3.01
C TRP A 209 -4.86 1.20 2.70
N THR A 210 -4.11 0.18 2.29
CA THR A 210 -2.76 0.34 1.74
C THR A 210 -2.62 -0.37 0.40
N VAL A 211 -1.76 0.19 -0.47
CA VAL A 211 -1.43 -0.40 -1.76
C VAL A 211 0.08 -0.35 -2.00
N VAL A 212 0.65 -1.47 -2.41
CA VAL A 212 1.98 -1.56 -3.00
C VAL A 212 1.86 -1.99 -4.46
N HIS A 213 2.68 -1.44 -5.34
CA HIS A 213 2.55 -1.58 -6.78
C HIS A 213 3.88 -1.87 -7.46
N ASN A 214 3.91 -2.95 -8.21
CA ASN A 214 4.97 -3.28 -9.17
C ASN A 214 4.42 -3.09 -10.57
N GLY A 215 4.75 -2.00 -11.23
CA GLY A 215 4.27 -1.71 -12.58
C GLY A 215 4.20 -0.23 -12.89
N GLU A 216 3.42 0.13 -13.89
CA GLU A 216 3.22 1.49 -14.33
C GLU A 216 1.90 1.65 -15.09
N LEU A 217 1.17 2.73 -14.81
CA LEU A 217 -0.13 3.03 -15.41
C LEU A 217 -0.06 4.16 -16.44
N SER A 218 -0.39 3.85 -17.68
CA SER A 218 -0.61 4.86 -18.72
C SER A 218 -1.91 5.65 -18.51
N SER A 219 -2.83 5.12 -17.71
CA SER A 219 -4.12 5.74 -17.39
C SER A 219 -4.08 6.75 -16.24
N TYR A 220 -2.90 7.01 -15.62
CA TYR A 220 -2.74 7.91 -14.48
C TYR A 220 -3.55 9.22 -14.58
N GLY A 221 -3.45 9.92 -15.69
CA GLY A 221 -4.08 11.23 -15.85
C GLY A 221 -5.62 11.19 -15.84
N ILE A 222 -6.24 10.15 -16.40
CA ILE A 222 -7.70 10.01 -16.39
C ILE A 222 -8.18 9.52 -15.02
N ASN A 223 -7.48 8.55 -14.44
CA ASN A 223 -7.82 8.02 -13.11
C ASN A 223 -7.76 9.14 -12.06
N ARG A 224 -6.68 9.95 -12.06
CA ARG A 224 -6.53 11.10 -11.17
C ARG A 224 -7.69 12.08 -11.29
N ARG A 225 -8.03 12.53 -12.52
CA ARG A 225 -9.13 13.49 -12.74
C ARG A 225 -10.47 12.93 -12.27
N TYR A 226 -10.72 11.64 -12.47
CA TYR A 226 -11.93 11.00 -11.96
C TYR A 226 -12.01 11.05 -10.43
N LEU A 227 -10.92 10.73 -9.74
CA LEU A 227 -10.85 10.76 -8.28
C LEU A 227 -10.96 12.18 -7.72
N GLU A 228 -10.42 13.18 -8.40
CA GLU A 228 -10.54 14.59 -8.02
C GLU A 228 -12.00 15.05 -7.96
N MET A 229 -12.89 14.48 -8.79
CA MET A 229 -14.35 14.77 -8.76
C MET A 229 -15.00 14.28 -7.44
N TYR A 230 -14.41 13.29 -6.77
CA TYR A 230 -14.84 12.77 -5.48
C TYR A 230 -14.11 13.39 -4.29
N GLY A 231 -13.29 14.42 -4.52
CA GLY A 231 -12.61 15.20 -3.48
C GLY A 231 -11.24 14.67 -3.06
N TYR A 232 -10.71 13.62 -3.72
CA TYR A 232 -9.33 13.18 -3.50
C TYR A 232 -8.36 14.18 -4.13
N LYS A 233 -7.16 14.31 -3.53
CA LYS A 233 -6.08 15.19 -4.03
C LYS A 233 -4.79 14.38 -4.12
N CYS A 234 -4.38 14.08 -5.35
CA CYS A 234 -3.14 13.34 -5.61
C CYS A 234 -1.95 14.31 -5.56
N THR A 235 -1.27 14.34 -4.42
CA THR A 235 -0.17 15.28 -4.12
C THR A 235 1.21 14.64 -4.19
N MET A 236 1.30 13.32 -4.14
CA MET A 236 2.56 12.57 -4.13
C MET A 236 3.03 12.16 -5.53
N GLN A 237 2.23 12.46 -6.57
CA GLN A 237 2.58 12.39 -7.99
C GLN A 237 2.98 10.99 -8.47
N THR A 238 2.33 9.94 -7.97
CA THR A 238 2.52 8.57 -8.42
C THR A 238 1.18 7.92 -8.80
N ASP A 239 1.23 6.95 -9.69
CA ASP A 239 0.09 6.14 -10.08
C ASP A 239 -0.44 5.27 -8.94
N THR A 240 0.42 4.87 -8.01
CA THR A 240 0.01 4.07 -6.85
C THR A 240 -0.80 4.87 -5.83
N GLU A 241 -0.56 6.18 -5.69
CA GLU A 241 -1.44 7.07 -4.92
C GLU A 241 -2.88 7.03 -5.47
N VAL A 242 -3.00 7.09 -6.79
CA VAL A 242 -4.28 6.97 -7.49
C VAL A 242 -4.94 5.63 -7.24
N MET A 243 -4.18 4.53 -7.28
CA MET A 243 -4.72 3.20 -6.95
C MET A 243 -5.27 3.13 -5.53
N ALA A 244 -4.55 3.64 -4.53
CA ALA A 244 -4.98 3.63 -3.14
C ALA A 244 -6.30 4.40 -2.95
N TYR A 245 -6.43 5.57 -3.58
CA TYR A 245 -7.65 6.36 -3.52
C TYR A 245 -8.81 5.74 -4.31
N ALA A 246 -8.52 5.04 -5.41
CA ALA A 246 -9.53 4.29 -6.15
C ALA A 246 -10.07 3.09 -5.35
N VAL A 247 -9.21 2.40 -4.60
CA VAL A 247 -9.63 1.33 -3.68
C VAL A 247 -10.57 1.89 -2.62
N ASP A 248 -10.21 3.00 -1.94
CA ASP A 248 -11.08 3.63 -0.93
C ASP A 248 -12.43 4.05 -1.54
N LEU A 249 -12.43 4.67 -2.73
CA LEU A 249 -13.65 5.06 -3.40
C LEU A 249 -14.55 3.86 -3.71
N LEU A 250 -14.01 2.81 -4.33
CA LEU A 250 -14.80 1.66 -4.78
C LEU A 250 -15.26 0.78 -3.61
N MET A 251 -14.35 0.47 -2.68
CA MET A 251 -14.61 -0.48 -1.61
C MET A 251 -15.37 0.17 -0.43
N ARG A 252 -14.86 1.28 0.11
CA ARG A 252 -15.46 1.92 1.30
C ARG A 252 -16.67 2.78 0.95
N ARG A 253 -16.55 3.68 -0.07
CA ARG A 253 -17.63 4.66 -0.35
C ARG A 253 -18.73 4.10 -1.24
N GLN A 254 -18.39 3.20 -2.16
CA GLN A 254 -19.35 2.63 -3.12
C GLN A 254 -19.70 1.17 -2.81
N HIS A 255 -19.11 0.58 -1.79
CA HIS A 255 -19.42 -0.76 -1.27
C HIS A 255 -19.34 -1.88 -2.34
N LEU A 256 -18.41 -1.75 -3.31
CA LEU A 256 -18.16 -2.84 -4.26
C LEU A 256 -17.44 -3.99 -3.55
N SER A 257 -17.73 -5.22 -3.95
CA SER A 257 -16.94 -6.38 -3.50
C SER A 257 -15.53 -6.36 -4.11
N VAL A 258 -14.60 -7.13 -3.51
CA VAL A 258 -13.23 -7.31 -4.04
C VAL A 258 -13.26 -7.78 -5.48
N GLU A 259 -14.14 -8.74 -5.80
CA GLU A 259 -14.29 -9.30 -7.15
C GLU A 259 -14.76 -8.24 -8.15
N MET A 260 -15.67 -7.36 -7.74
CA MET A 260 -16.16 -6.26 -8.58
C MET A 260 -15.07 -5.19 -8.77
N MET A 261 -14.37 -4.78 -7.71
CA MET A 261 -13.23 -3.86 -7.78
C MET A 261 -12.13 -4.42 -8.70
N ALA A 262 -11.81 -5.71 -8.59
CA ALA A 262 -10.85 -6.36 -9.48
C ALA A 262 -11.27 -6.29 -10.96
N LYS A 263 -12.59 -6.39 -11.25
CA LYS A 263 -13.13 -6.25 -12.61
C LYS A 263 -13.16 -4.79 -13.09
N VAL A 264 -13.16 -3.81 -12.22
CA VAL A 264 -12.95 -2.40 -12.58
C VAL A 264 -11.49 -2.14 -12.91
N PHE A 265 -10.55 -2.63 -12.09
CA PHE A 265 -9.12 -2.40 -12.28
C PHE A 265 -8.54 -3.17 -13.48
N ALA A 266 -8.91 -4.44 -13.60
CA ALA A 266 -8.47 -5.36 -14.64
C ALA A 266 -9.66 -5.78 -15.51
N GLU A 267 -10.30 -4.82 -16.16
CA GLU A 267 -11.49 -5.06 -16.99
C GLU A 267 -11.23 -6.09 -18.10
N PRO A 268 -12.12 -7.05 -18.32
CA PRO A 268 -12.07 -7.92 -19.49
C PRO A 268 -12.11 -7.13 -20.81
N LEU A 269 -11.51 -7.67 -21.86
CA LEU A 269 -11.59 -7.08 -23.20
C LEU A 269 -13.03 -7.10 -23.73
N TRP A 270 -13.40 -6.13 -24.58
CA TRP A 270 -14.72 -6.12 -25.20
C TRP A 270 -15.03 -7.42 -25.95
N SER A 271 -14.03 -7.97 -26.65
CA SER A 271 -14.17 -9.26 -27.34
C SER A 271 -14.48 -10.44 -26.40
N GLU A 272 -14.04 -10.37 -25.15
CA GLU A 272 -14.38 -11.36 -24.10
C GLU A 272 -15.79 -11.11 -23.55
N ILE A 273 -16.12 -9.85 -23.29
CA ILE A 273 -17.47 -9.44 -22.82
C ILE A 273 -18.55 -9.85 -23.82
N ASP A 274 -18.30 -9.65 -25.11
CA ASP A 274 -19.25 -10.00 -26.18
C ASP A 274 -19.55 -11.51 -26.26
N GLN A 275 -18.64 -12.35 -25.78
CA GLN A 275 -18.80 -13.80 -25.75
C GLN A 275 -19.40 -14.32 -24.43
N MET A 276 -19.62 -13.45 -23.44
CA MET A 276 -20.21 -13.84 -22.15
C MET A 276 -21.72 -14.10 -22.27
N GLU A 277 -22.24 -14.90 -21.34
CA GLU A 277 -23.68 -15.06 -21.15
C GLU A 277 -24.37 -13.69 -20.93
N PRO A 278 -25.64 -13.53 -21.35
CA PRO A 278 -26.30 -12.22 -21.37
C PRO A 278 -26.28 -11.45 -20.05
N GLU A 279 -26.43 -12.14 -18.92
CA GLU A 279 -26.40 -11.53 -17.58
C GLU A 279 -24.99 -11.02 -17.23
N GLN A 280 -23.96 -11.81 -17.44
CA GLN A 280 -22.57 -11.40 -17.23
C GLN A 280 -22.18 -10.27 -18.17
N ARG A 281 -22.53 -10.36 -19.45
CA ARG A 281 -22.28 -9.31 -20.43
C ARG A 281 -22.87 -7.98 -19.97
N ARG A 282 -24.13 -7.98 -19.53
CA ARG A 282 -24.80 -6.79 -19.02
C ARG A 282 -24.06 -6.22 -17.81
N LEU A 283 -23.67 -7.05 -16.84
CA LEU A 283 -22.93 -6.63 -15.65
C LEU A 283 -21.61 -5.96 -16.02
N TYR A 284 -20.78 -6.60 -16.84
CA TYR A 284 -19.47 -6.05 -17.21
C TYR A 284 -19.58 -4.80 -18.10
N THR A 285 -20.60 -4.73 -18.97
CA THR A 285 -20.89 -3.52 -19.75
C THR A 285 -21.19 -2.35 -18.81
N VAL A 286 -22.10 -2.52 -17.83
CA VAL A 286 -22.45 -1.48 -16.87
C VAL A 286 -21.23 -1.07 -16.03
N LEU A 287 -20.40 -2.02 -15.58
CA LEU A 287 -19.16 -1.70 -14.84
C LEU A 287 -18.21 -0.83 -15.68
N ARG A 288 -18.01 -1.17 -16.95
CA ARG A 288 -17.16 -0.39 -17.86
C ARG A 288 -17.71 0.99 -18.16
N GLU A 289 -19.00 1.12 -18.37
CA GLU A 289 -19.66 2.41 -18.59
C GLU A 289 -19.59 3.32 -17.36
N THR A 290 -19.74 2.73 -16.16
CA THR A 290 -19.75 3.47 -14.90
C THR A 290 -18.34 3.82 -14.41
N TYR A 291 -17.41 2.87 -14.49
CA TYR A 291 -16.08 2.95 -13.88
C TYR A 291 -14.93 2.94 -14.87
N GLY A 292 -15.17 3.06 -16.18
CA GLY A 292 -14.12 2.99 -17.20
C GLY A 292 -12.98 4.00 -17.00
N SER A 293 -13.25 5.11 -16.31
CA SER A 293 -12.20 6.06 -15.90
C SER A 293 -11.30 5.54 -14.76
N LEU A 294 -11.66 4.45 -14.13
CA LEU A 294 -10.84 3.76 -13.09
C LEU A 294 -10.19 2.48 -13.61
N LEU A 295 -10.33 2.14 -14.89
CA LEU A 295 -9.51 1.10 -15.50
C LEU A 295 -8.03 1.43 -15.28
N MET A 296 -7.29 0.49 -14.69
CA MET A 296 -5.85 0.57 -14.50
C MET A 296 -5.15 0.05 -15.76
N ASN A 297 -4.90 0.95 -16.71
CA ASN A 297 -4.31 0.57 -17.99
C ASN A 297 -2.78 0.62 -17.92
N GLY A 298 -2.15 -0.54 -18.06
CA GLY A 298 -0.71 -0.75 -17.98
C GLY A 298 -0.35 -2.06 -17.31
N PRO A 299 0.94 -2.41 -17.27
CA PRO A 299 1.41 -3.58 -16.53
C PRO A 299 1.35 -3.30 -15.03
N PHE A 300 0.62 -4.11 -14.26
CA PHE A 300 0.63 -4.02 -12.81
C PHE A 300 0.55 -5.36 -12.10
N GLY A 301 1.23 -5.45 -10.96
CA GLY A 301 1.00 -6.40 -9.89
C GLY A 301 0.90 -5.62 -8.58
N ILE A 302 -0.19 -5.76 -7.86
CA ILE A 302 -0.47 -5.01 -6.63
C ILE A 302 -0.80 -5.93 -5.47
N LEU A 303 -0.43 -5.48 -4.27
CA LEU A 303 -1.02 -5.96 -3.04
C LEU A 303 -1.80 -4.81 -2.40
N ILE A 304 -3.05 -5.08 -2.11
CA ILE A 304 -3.95 -4.20 -1.36
C ILE A 304 -4.12 -4.84 0.01
N ALA A 305 -3.99 -4.06 1.07
CA ALA A 305 -4.26 -4.54 2.41
C ALA A 305 -5.24 -3.63 3.14
N HIS A 306 -6.02 -4.25 4.00
CA HIS A 306 -7.02 -3.62 4.87
C HIS A 306 -7.10 -4.45 6.16
N HIS A 307 -7.77 -3.95 7.19
CA HIS A 307 -7.98 -4.75 8.39
C HIS A 307 -8.66 -6.08 8.07
N GLY A 308 -7.99 -7.16 8.47
CA GLY A 308 -8.49 -8.52 8.29
C GLY A 308 -8.39 -9.08 6.87
N GLU A 309 -7.84 -8.32 5.91
CA GLU A 309 -7.80 -8.75 4.51
C GLU A 309 -6.53 -8.31 3.79
N ILE A 310 -5.99 -9.20 2.94
CA ILE A 310 -4.97 -8.90 1.94
C ILE A 310 -5.43 -9.41 0.57
N ILE A 311 -5.24 -8.59 -0.47
CA ILE A 311 -5.66 -8.89 -1.83
C ILE A 311 -4.46 -8.73 -2.76
N GLY A 312 -4.15 -9.76 -3.54
CA GLY A 312 -3.18 -9.70 -4.63
C GLY A 312 -3.91 -9.68 -5.97
N LEU A 313 -3.54 -8.75 -6.86
CA LEU A 313 -4.16 -8.61 -8.17
C LEU A 313 -3.11 -8.23 -9.21
N THR A 314 -3.25 -8.75 -10.43
CA THR A 314 -2.45 -8.33 -11.59
C THR A 314 -3.33 -7.73 -12.66
N ASP A 315 -2.70 -7.05 -13.63
CA ASP A 315 -3.39 -6.63 -14.84
C ASP A 315 -4.03 -7.82 -15.58
N ARG A 316 -5.01 -7.52 -16.43
CA ARG A 316 -5.87 -8.52 -17.10
C ARG A 316 -5.13 -9.55 -17.95
N ILE A 317 -3.91 -9.25 -18.42
CA ILE A 317 -3.07 -10.17 -19.21
C ILE A 317 -1.81 -10.61 -18.46
N LYS A 318 -1.69 -10.22 -17.19
CA LYS A 318 -0.59 -10.60 -16.30
C LYS A 318 0.80 -10.25 -16.84
N LEU A 319 1.01 -8.98 -17.16
CA LEU A 319 2.32 -8.46 -17.59
C LEU A 319 3.33 -8.38 -16.44
N ARG A 320 2.86 -8.24 -15.20
CA ARG A 320 3.71 -8.29 -14.00
C ARG A 320 3.51 -9.60 -13.23
N PRO A 321 4.61 -10.16 -12.70
CA PRO A 321 4.52 -11.41 -11.94
C PRO A 321 3.84 -11.19 -10.58
N LEU A 322 3.01 -12.14 -10.21
CA LEU A 322 2.49 -12.34 -8.87
C LEU A 322 2.30 -13.83 -8.65
N VAL A 323 2.81 -14.32 -7.53
CA VAL A 323 2.66 -15.68 -7.04
C VAL A 323 2.13 -15.66 -5.62
N ALA A 324 1.45 -16.72 -5.24
CA ALA A 324 0.89 -16.90 -3.91
C ALA A 324 1.21 -18.29 -3.35
N GLY A 325 1.28 -18.39 -2.03
CA GLY A 325 1.52 -19.66 -1.35
C GLY A 325 0.96 -19.65 0.06
N THR A 326 0.67 -20.83 0.60
CA THR A 326 0.23 -21.01 1.99
C THR A 326 1.14 -21.97 2.74
N LYS A 327 1.28 -21.75 4.05
CA LYS A 327 1.90 -22.68 4.99
C LYS A 327 1.24 -22.55 6.37
N GLY A 328 0.53 -23.59 6.80
CA GLY A 328 -0.23 -23.54 8.05
C GLY A 328 -1.24 -22.38 8.06
N ASP A 329 -1.05 -21.46 8.99
CA ASP A 329 -1.90 -20.27 9.13
C ASP A 329 -1.42 -19.07 8.31
N PHE A 330 -0.37 -19.20 7.53
CA PHE A 330 0.19 -18.10 6.77
C PHE A 330 -0.20 -18.15 5.29
N LEU A 331 -0.54 -16.97 4.77
CA LEU A 331 -0.65 -16.67 3.34
C LEU A 331 0.50 -15.74 2.95
N TYR A 332 1.14 -16.07 1.84
CA TYR A 332 2.23 -15.31 1.23
C TYR A 332 1.85 -14.88 -0.18
N MET A 333 2.25 -13.69 -0.58
CA MET A 333 2.15 -13.19 -1.96
C MET A 333 3.43 -12.46 -2.31
N SER A 334 3.96 -12.64 -3.52
CA SER A 334 5.23 -12.03 -3.91
C SER A 334 5.35 -11.86 -5.41
N SER A 335 6.22 -10.93 -5.83
CA SER A 335 6.71 -10.87 -7.20
C SER A 335 7.51 -12.11 -7.59
N GLU A 336 8.17 -12.78 -6.63
CA GLU A 336 9.04 -13.93 -6.87
C GLU A 336 8.82 -15.05 -5.86
N GLU A 337 8.81 -16.30 -6.33
CA GLU A 337 8.71 -17.49 -5.50
C GLU A 337 9.90 -17.62 -4.53
N ALA A 338 11.11 -17.24 -4.96
CA ALA A 338 12.33 -17.34 -4.15
C ALA A 338 12.20 -16.60 -2.80
N ALA A 339 11.58 -15.42 -2.80
CA ALA A 339 11.34 -14.64 -1.58
C ALA A 339 10.41 -15.37 -0.59
N MET A 340 9.37 -16.04 -1.08
CA MET A 340 8.49 -16.85 -0.22
C MET A 340 9.20 -18.08 0.31
N ARG A 341 9.97 -18.78 -0.53
CA ARG A 341 10.70 -20.00 -0.11
C ARG A 341 11.86 -19.71 0.84
N LEU A 342 12.39 -18.52 0.83
CA LEU A 342 13.40 -18.12 1.81
C LEU A 342 12.83 -18.10 3.23
N VAL A 343 11.60 -17.64 3.41
CA VAL A 343 10.93 -17.55 4.73
C VAL A 343 10.12 -18.80 5.04
N SER A 344 9.65 -19.51 4.03
CA SER A 344 8.91 -20.77 4.14
C SER A 344 9.39 -21.79 3.10
N PRO A 345 10.46 -22.55 3.38
CA PRO A 345 11.06 -23.48 2.41
C PRO A 345 10.09 -24.52 1.86
N THR A 346 9.12 -24.94 2.68
CA THR A 346 8.08 -25.89 2.30
C THR A 346 6.71 -25.21 2.36
N LEU A 347 6.07 -25.02 1.21
CA LEU A 347 4.71 -24.49 1.12
C LEU A 347 3.71 -25.64 1.02
N ASP A 348 2.56 -25.50 1.67
CA ASP A 348 1.47 -26.47 1.57
C ASP A 348 0.75 -26.35 0.21
N LYS A 349 0.64 -25.10 -0.27
CA LYS A 349 0.11 -24.78 -1.61
C LYS A 349 0.92 -23.65 -2.21
N PHE A 350 1.15 -23.71 -3.51
CA PHE A 350 1.77 -22.69 -4.33
C PHE A 350 1.01 -22.55 -5.64
N TRP A 351 0.73 -21.31 -6.06
CA TRP A 351 0.10 -21.04 -7.34
C TRP A 351 0.41 -19.65 -7.88
N ALA A 352 0.23 -19.50 -9.17
CA ALA A 352 0.26 -18.22 -9.86
C ALA A 352 -1.17 -17.88 -10.33
N PRO A 353 -1.83 -16.82 -9.83
CA PRO A 353 -3.17 -16.44 -10.26
C PRO A 353 -3.19 -16.07 -11.73
N ARG A 354 -4.35 -16.15 -12.37
CA ARG A 354 -4.55 -15.65 -13.74
C ARG A 354 -4.58 -14.13 -13.75
N GLY A 355 -4.41 -13.52 -14.92
CA GLY A 355 -4.57 -12.09 -15.10
C GLY A 355 -5.96 -11.62 -14.67
N GLY A 356 -6.04 -10.56 -13.89
CA GLY A 356 -7.30 -10.04 -13.34
C GLY A 356 -8.03 -10.93 -12.33
N GLU A 357 -7.42 -12.05 -11.91
CA GLU A 357 -7.94 -12.92 -10.86
C GLU A 357 -7.39 -12.51 -9.49
N PRO A 358 -8.22 -12.06 -8.53
CA PRO A 358 -7.74 -11.69 -7.22
C PRO A 358 -7.38 -12.91 -6.37
N VAL A 359 -6.25 -12.83 -5.67
CA VAL A 359 -5.91 -13.72 -4.55
C VAL A 359 -6.33 -13.01 -3.27
N ILE A 360 -7.19 -13.62 -2.48
CA ILE A 360 -7.77 -13.00 -1.29
C ILE A 360 -7.41 -13.83 -0.05
N GLY A 361 -6.77 -13.18 0.93
CA GLY A 361 -6.58 -13.70 2.27
C GLY A 361 -7.44 -12.95 3.27
N ARG A 362 -8.21 -13.68 4.09
CA ARG A 362 -9.06 -13.11 5.14
C ARG A 362 -8.77 -13.75 6.49
N LEU A 363 -8.87 -12.98 7.56
CA LEU A 363 -8.90 -13.54 8.90
C LEU A 363 -10.03 -14.56 9.01
N ARG A 364 -9.71 -15.73 9.58
CA ARG A 364 -10.66 -16.85 9.70
C ARG A 364 -11.70 -16.62 10.79
N ASN A 365 -11.35 -15.82 11.79
CA ASN A 365 -12.24 -15.55 12.93
C ASN A 365 -12.69 -14.08 12.95
N PRO A 366 -13.98 -13.77 12.74
CA PRO A 366 -14.51 -12.41 12.77
C PRO A 366 -14.31 -11.67 14.10
N THR A 367 -14.33 -12.38 15.24
CA THR A 367 -14.11 -11.74 16.56
C THR A 367 -12.70 -11.19 16.70
N VAL A 368 -11.72 -11.76 16.02
CA VAL A 368 -10.35 -11.24 15.98
C VAL A 368 -10.32 -9.89 15.24
N ILE A 369 -11.16 -9.70 14.21
CA ILE A 369 -11.27 -8.41 13.51
C ILE A 369 -11.78 -7.34 14.49
N GLU A 370 -12.84 -7.62 15.24
CA GLU A 370 -13.38 -6.69 16.24
C GLU A 370 -12.32 -6.33 17.29
N ASP A 371 -11.55 -7.30 17.77
CA ASP A 371 -10.46 -7.07 18.71
C ASP A 371 -9.33 -6.21 18.12
N LEU A 372 -8.99 -6.42 16.86
CA LEU A 372 -7.92 -5.68 16.17
C LEU A 372 -8.35 -4.27 15.77
N THR A 373 -9.64 -4.03 15.52
CA THR A 373 -10.20 -2.75 15.01
C THR A 373 -10.99 -1.97 16.06
N GLY A 374 -11.13 -2.49 17.29
CA GLY A 374 -11.96 -1.86 18.35
C GLY A 374 -13.46 -1.91 18.05
N GLY A 375 -13.93 -2.96 17.36
CA GLY A 375 -15.36 -3.19 17.11
C GLY A 375 -15.97 -2.33 15.99
N ARG A 376 -15.16 -1.83 15.08
CA ARG A 376 -15.58 -1.05 13.90
C ARG A 376 -14.99 -1.65 12.65
N ALA A 377 -15.58 -2.75 12.18
CA ALA A 377 -15.33 -3.32 10.87
C ALA A 377 -16.30 -2.76 9.82
#